data_c850edb2c896997bd3cd906a6edecd0b
#
_entry.id   c850edb2c896997bd3cd906a6edecd0b
#
_cell.length_a   1.000
_cell.length_b   1.000
_cell.length_c   1.000
_cell.angle_alpha   90.00
_cell.angle_beta   90.00
_cell.angle_gamma   90.00
#
_symmetry.space_group_name_H-M   'P 1'
#
loop_
_entity.id
_entity.type
_entity.pdbx_description
1 polymer ?
#
loop_
_entity_poly.entity_id
_entity_poly.type
_entity_poly.pdbx_seq_one_letter_code
_entity_poly.pdbx_strand_id
1 'polypeptide(L)' 'MERAVAEKVMAILADGRELNALDALSHEISGEDERRAFRRRLAQVMGVYTDLIVSIAHQYPDLDPDRPG' A
#
# COMPACT_ATOMS: atom_id res chain seq x y z
N MET A 1 14.15 11.07 8.33
CA MET A 1 13.77 11.51 6.95
C MET A 1 13.26 12.94 7.04
N GLU A 2 13.63 13.78 6.09
CA GLU A 2 13.17 15.17 6.05
C GLU A 2 11.68 15.24 5.69
N ARG A 3 10.99 16.24 6.22
CA ARG A 3 9.57 16.40 6.00
C ARG A 3 9.19 16.46 4.51
N ALA A 4 9.95 17.21 3.72
CA ALA A 4 9.66 17.34 2.29
C ALA A 4 9.72 15.99 1.57
N VAL A 5 10.66 15.13 1.94
CA VAL A 5 10.76 13.78 1.39
C VAL A 5 9.61 12.91 1.90
N ALA A 6 9.29 13.02 3.19
CA ALA A 6 8.18 12.26 3.78
C ALA A 6 6.85 12.58 3.11
N GLU A 7 6.60 13.84 2.78
CA GLU A 7 5.38 14.25 2.08
C GLU A 7 5.29 13.59 0.70
N LYS A 8 6.39 13.57 -0.05
CA LYS A 8 6.43 12.97 -1.38
C LYS A 8 6.24 11.47 -1.33
N VAL A 9 6.92 10.80 -0.39
CA VAL A 9 6.81 9.35 -0.22
C VAL A 9 5.39 8.97 0.18
N MET A 10 4.82 9.69 1.16
CA MET A 10 3.47 9.40 1.63
C MET A 10 2.42 9.59 0.52
N ALA A 11 2.60 10.59 -0.35
CA ALA A 11 1.70 10.81 -1.47
C ALA A 11 1.66 9.60 -2.41
N ILE A 12 2.81 8.97 -2.65
CA ILE A 12 2.90 7.77 -3.48
C ILE A 12 2.26 6.57 -2.77
N LEU A 13 2.61 6.37 -1.50
CA LEU A 13 2.11 5.22 -0.74
C LEU A 13 0.59 5.28 -0.53
N ALA A 14 0.06 6.46 -0.27
CA ALA A 14 -1.37 6.65 -0.01
C ALA A 14 -2.22 6.56 -1.28
N ASP A 15 -1.63 6.75 -2.45
CA ASP A 15 -2.35 6.67 -3.72
C ASP A 15 -2.95 5.28 -3.93
N GLY A 16 -2.18 4.22 -3.71
CA GLY A 16 -2.66 2.84 -3.77
C GLY A 16 -3.19 2.39 -5.14
N ARG A 17 -3.08 3.23 -6.15
CA ARG A 17 -3.70 3.00 -7.46
C ARG A 17 -3.18 1.73 -8.14
N GLU A 18 -1.88 1.53 -8.11
CA GLU A 18 -1.27 0.35 -8.74
C GLU A 18 -1.63 -0.93 -8.01
N LEU A 19 -1.64 -0.92 -6.68
CA LEU A 19 -2.01 -2.09 -5.88
C LEU A 19 -3.48 -2.44 -6.07
N ASN A 20 -4.34 -1.43 -6.14
CA ASN A 20 -5.77 -1.65 -6.39
C ASN A 20 -6.01 -2.23 -7.77
N ALA A 21 -5.26 -1.78 -8.78
CA ALA A 21 -5.34 -2.33 -10.14
C ALA A 21 -4.87 -3.78 -10.16
N LEU A 22 -3.79 -4.11 -9.45
CA LEU A 22 -3.31 -5.48 -9.35
C LEU A 22 -4.31 -6.38 -8.64
N ASP A 23 -4.95 -5.88 -7.60
CA ASP A 23 -5.99 -6.64 -6.90
C ASP A 23 -7.15 -6.96 -7.83
N ALA A 24 -7.63 -5.98 -8.59
CA ALA A 24 -8.72 -6.19 -9.55
C ALA A 24 -8.32 -7.21 -10.62
N LEU A 25 -7.12 -7.08 -11.19
CA LEU A 25 -6.64 -7.99 -12.22
C LEU A 25 -6.41 -9.40 -11.69
N SER A 26 -6.08 -9.56 -10.42
CA SER A 26 -5.84 -10.88 -9.83
C SER A 26 -7.07 -11.79 -9.92
N HIS A 27 -8.28 -11.20 -9.94
CA HIS A 27 -9.51 -11.97 -10.08
C HIS A 27 -9.67 -12.60 -11.47
N GLU A 28 -8.92 -12.11 -12.46
CA GLU A 28 -8.98 -12.62 -13.82
C GLU A 28 -7.99 -13.77 -14.07
N ILE A 29 -7.18 -14.13 -13.09
CA ILE A 29 -6.30 -15.29 -13.20
C ILE A 29 -7.16 -16.55 -13.23
N SER A 30 -7.07 -17.32 -14.32
CA SER A 30 -7.99 -18.43 -14.56
C SER A 30 -7.71 -19.66 -13.69
N GLY A 31 -6.44 -19.91 -13.35
CA GLY A 31 -6.08 -21.03 -12.48
C GLY A 31 -6.36 -20.71 -11.02
N GLU A 32 -7.19 -21.53 -10.36
CA GLU A 32 -7.58 -21.26 -8.98
C GLU A 32 -6.37 -21.24 -8.03
N ASP A 33 -5.47 -22.22 -8.15
CA ASP A 33 -4.29 -22.30 -7.30
C ASP A 33 -3.33 -21.14 -7.54
N GLU A 34 -3.15 -20.79 -8.83
CA GLU A 34 -2.30 -19.66 -9.20
C GLU A 34 -2.88 -18.35 -8.71
N ARG A 35 -4.19 -18.16 -8.85
CA ARG A 35 -4.89 -16.97 -8.37
C ARG A 35 -4.73 -16.82 -6.86
N ARG A 36 -4.92 -17.90 -6.12
CA ARG A 36 -4.80 -17.91 -4.67
C ARG A 36 -3.39 -17.58 -4.23
N ALA A 37 -2.39 -18.17 -4.88
CA ALA A 37 -0.98 -17.91 -4.58
C ALA A 37 -0.60 -16.46 -4.88
N PHE A 38 -1.05 -15.93 -6.01
CA PHE A 38 -0.79 -14.55 -6.38
C PHE A 38 -1.42 -13.59 -5.37
N ARG A 39 -2.68 -13.79 -5.02
CA ARG A 39 -3.39 -12.93 -4.08
C ARG A 39 -2.76 -12.95 -2.69
N ARG A 40 -2.23 -14.10 -2.27
CA ARG A 40 -1.51 -14.20 -1.00
C ARG A 40 -0.25 -13.34 -1.02
N ARG A 41 0.52 -13.38 -2.10
CA ARG A 41 1.72 -12.57 -2.25
C ARG A 41 1.39 -11.09 -2.33
N LEU A 42 0.32 -10.75 -3.03
CA LEU A 42 -0.14 -9.36 -3.12
C LEU A 42 -0.53 -8.83 -1.73
N ALA A 43 -1.19 -9.65 -0.92
CA ALA A 43 -1.53 -9.26 0.45
C ALA A 43 -0.28 -8.97 1.28
N GLN A 44 0.80 -9.73 1.07
CA GLN A 44 2.07 -9.47 1.75
C GLN A 44 2.67 -8.13 1.33
N VAL A 45 2.60 -7.81 0.04
CA VAL A 45 3.08 -6.51 -0.46
C VAL A 45 2.27 -5.37 0.16
N MET A 46 0.96 -5.52 0.23
CA MET A 46 0.08 -4.52 0.86
C MET A 46 0.42 -4.31 2.33
N GLY A 47 0.76 -5.40 3.03
CA GLY A 47 1.21 -5.31 4.43
C GLY A 47 2.48 -4.50 4.59
N VAL A 48 3.45 -4.69 3.69
CA VAL A 48 4.69 -3.92 3.71
C VAL A 48 4.44 -2.45 3.41
N TYR A 49 3.54 -2.14 2.46
CA TYR A 49 3.14 -0.76 2.19
C TYR A 49 2.54 -0.12 3.43
N THR A 50 1.67 -0.85 4.13
CA THR A 50 1.06 -0.36 5.37
C THR A 50 2.13 -0.07 6.42
N ASP A 51 3.13 -0.96 6.55
CA ASP A 51 4.22 -0.76 7.50
C ASP A 51 5.02 0.51 7.18
N LEU A 52 5.26 0.78 5.89
CA LEU A 52 5.94 2.00 5.48
C LEU A 52 5.13 3.24 5.84
N ILE A 53 3.82 3.21 5.59
CA ILE A 53 2.92 4.32 5.93
C ILE A 53 2.95 4.58 7.43
N VAL A 54 2.83 3.53 8.24
CA VAL A 54 2.85 3.65 9.70
C VAL A 54 4.18 4.22 10.18
N SER A 55 5.29 3.78 9.60
CA SER A 55 6.63 4.28 9.95
C SER A 55 6.74 5.78 9.72
N ILE A 56 6.23 6.28 8.60
CA ILE A 56 6.26 7.71 8.29
C ILE A 56 5.27 8.46 9.19
N ALA A 57 4.09 7.90 9.43
CA ALA A 57 3.09 8.51 10.29
C ALA A 57 3.56 8.65 11.73
N HIS A 58 4.45 7.77 12.20
CA HIS A 58 5.06 7.91 13.53
C HIS A 58 5.97 9.13 13.61
N GLN A 59 6.68 9.45 12.53
CA GLN A 59 7.54 10.63 12.47
C GLN A 59 6.74 11.91 12.23
N TYR A 60 5.70 11.82 11.38
CA TYR A 60 4.88 12.97 10.97
C TYR A 60 3.41 12.57 11.02
N PRO A 61 2.79 12.59 12.21
CA PRO A 61 1.39 12.12 12.35
C PRO A 61 0.39 12.89 11.49
N ASP A 62 0.69 14.13 11.14
CA ASP A 62 -0.18 14.95 10.29
C ASP A 62 -0.21 14.46 8.83
N LEU A 63 0.74 13.60 8.44
CA LEU A 63 0.79 13.03 7.09
C LEU A 63 0.03 11.71 6.98
N ASP A 64 -0.47 11.17 8.10
CA ASP A 64 -1.22 9.91 8.11
C ASP A 64 -2.49 10.05 7.25
N PRO A 65 -2.68 9.23 6.20
CA PRO A 65 -3.87 9.33 5.35
C PRO A 65 -5.15 8.97 6.07
N ASP A 66 -5.07 8.20 7.17
CA ASP A 66 -6.23 7.81 7.97
C ASP A 66 -6.46 8.75 9.15
N ARG A 67 -5.75 9.84 9.21
CA ARG A 67 -5.88 10.81 10.27
C ARG A 67 -7.30 11.40 10.28
N PRO A 68 -7.99 11.37 11.44
CA PRO A 68 -9.30 12.01 11.54
C PRO A 68 -9.14 13.51 11.33
N GLY A 69 -9.88 14.05 10.39
CA GLY A 69 -9.78 15.38 9.80
C GLY A 69 -10.06 16.53 10.71
#